data_c5637e07ac60f3d72fb185be307046df
#
_entry.id   c5637e07ac60f3d72fb185be307046df
#
_cell.length_a   1.000
_cell.length_b   1.000
_cell.length_c   1.000
_cell.angle_alpha   90.00
_cell.angle_beta   90.00
_cell.angle_gamma   90.00
#
_symmetry.space_group_name_H-M   'P 1'
#
loop_
_entity.id
_entity.type
_entity.pdbx_description
1 polymer ?
#
loop_
_entity_poly.entity_id
_entity_poly.type
_entity_poly.pdbx_seq_one_letter_code
_entity_poly.pdbx_strand_id
1 'polypeptide(L)'
;MSEEIRKNFASDNVTPICPEVMAALLAANEGSVGSYGADNLTQSLNKRFGDIFETEVAVFPIATGTAANSIALSALVSPYGAVLCDQSAHINTDEGGAPEFYMHGAKLVCIPSAEGKLDPATMPAVLRNNEESGILSPVIQALSLTQANEWGLVYSLEELAALTRIAHDHGLSVHLDGARLGNAVAHLGCSPADVTWKAGVDVLSFGGTKAGAMAAEAVVFFLNGRTRPLVKEFLRRIKRSGNLWSKHRFLSAQLHALLENDVWLQNAAHANQMAQRLVDGLRRHPAAQMPYERQSNEVFVILPDLVLKDLEAVGYTFYRWPTPEDVSGTLIRLVTSYYTRPEDVDALLAEIAA
;
A
#
# COMPACT_ATOMS: atom_id res chain seq x y z
N MET A 1 18.80 19.33 -25.47
CA MET A 1 18.50 19.97 -24.17
C MET A 1 18.67 18.88 -23.11
N SER A 2 19.54 19.10 -22.11
CA SER A 2 19.57 18.17 -20.97
C SER A 2 18.17 18.21 -20.29
N GLU A 3 17.58 17.04 -20.07
CA GLU A 3 16.32 17.00 -19.32
C GLU A 3 16.56 17.57 -17.92
N GLU A 4 15.59 18.34 -17.43
CA GLU A 4 15.64 18.94 -16.09
C GLU A 4 15.72 17.84 -15.01
N ILE A 5 16.57 18.03 -14.00
CA ILE A 5 16.70 17.13 -12.86
C ILE A 5 15.41 17.17 -12.01
N ARG A 6 14.87 16.01 -11.72
CA ARG A 6 13.68 15.85 -10.89
C ARG A 6 14.08 15.84 -9.42
N LYS A 7 13.55 16.80 -8.67
CA LYS A 7 13.98 17.05 -7.28
C LYS A 7 12.94 16.67 -6.23
N ASN A 8 11.81 16.05 -6.65
CA ASN A 8 10.76 15.67 -5.72
C ASN A 8 10.87 14.20 -5.34
N PHE A 9 11.35 13.94 -4.11
CA PHE A 9 11.46 12.64 -3.48
C PHE A 9 10.49 12.48 -2.29
N ALA A 10 9.44 13.29 -2.21
CA ALA A 10 8.51 13.25 -1.09
C ALA A 10 7.61 12.00 -1.11
N SER A 11 7.12 11.61 -2.30
CA SER A 11 6.20 10.49 -2.45
C SER A 11 6.15 9.99 -3.89
N ASP A 12 5.83 8.72 -4.08
CA ASP A 12 5.45 8.14 -5.37
C ASP A 12 4.10 8.68 -5.90
N ASN A 13 3.29 9.32 -5.06
CA ASN A 13 2.05 10.00 -5.47
C ASN A 13 2.27 11.29 -6.27
N VAL A 14 3.49 11.85 -6.31
CA VAL A 14 3.78 13.13 -7.02
C VAL A 14 4.15 12.93 -8.48
N THR A 15 4.18 11.71 -8.96
CA THR A 15 4.61 11.36 -10.32
C THR A 15 3.50 11.56 -11.35
N PRO A 16 3.83 11.74 -12.65
CA PRO A 16 2.86 11.67 -13.72
C PRO A 16 2.17 10.30 -13.80
N ILE A 17 1.19 10.18 -14.66
CA ILE A 17 0.60 8.90 -15.06
C ILE A 17 1.59 8.18 -15.98
N CYS A 18 1.79 6.87 -15.82
CA CYS A 18 2.68 6.13 -16.72
C CYS A 18 2.09 6.06 -18.15
N PRO A 19 2.96 5.95 -19.18
CA PRO A 19 2.52 6.01 -20.57
C PRO A 19 1.46 4.97 -20.94
N GLU A 20 1.57 3.76 -20.40
CA GLU A 20 0.67 2.65 -20.66
C GLU A 20 -0.75 2.96 -20.13
N VAL A 21 -0.84 3.52 -18.93
CA VAL A 21 -2.12 3.95 -18.34
C VAL A 21 -2.72 5.10 -19.11
N MET A 22 -1.91 6.09 -19.52
CA MET A 22 -2.41 7.20 -20.33
C MET A 22 -2.98 6.71 -21.67
N ALA A 23 -2.29 5.80 -22.35
CA ALA A 23 -2.76 5.20 -23.59
C ALA A 23 -4.07 4.43 -23.40
N ALA A 24 -4.20 3.67 -22.31
CA ALA A 24 -5.42 2.94 -21.99
C ALA A 24 -6.61 3.86 -21.69
N LEU A 25 -6.39 4.98 -21.00
CA LEU A 25 -7.43 6.00 -20.76
C LEU A 25 -7.94 6.61 -22.08
N LEU A 26 -7.04 6.93 -23.00
CA LEU A 26 -7.39 7.43 -24.33
C LEU A 26 -8.21 6.38 -25.11
N ALA A 27 -7.78 5.14 -25.11
CA ALA A 27 -8.49 4.04 -25.77
C ALA A 27 -9.88 3.79 -25.14
N ALA A 28 -9.98 3.86 -23.80
CA ALA A 28 -11.26 3.71 -23.11
C ALA A 28 -12.24 4.86 -23.35
N ASN A 29 -11.79 5.99 -23.91
CA ASN A 29 -12.64 7.16 -24.17
C ASN A 29 -13.45 7.06 -25.49
N GLU A 30 -13.55 5.88 -26.05
CA GLU A 30 -14.29 5.62 -27.29
C GLU A 30 -15.67 5.00 -27.01
N GLY A 31 -16.67 5.43 -27.77
CA GLY A 31 -18.02 4.88 -27.79
C GLY A 31 -18.79 4.97 -26.47
N SER A 32 -19.99 4.40 -26.46
CA SER A 32 -20.90 4.30 -25.31
C SER A 32 -20.89 2.87 -24.77
N VAL A 33 -20.73 2.72 -23.44
CA VAL A 33 -20.72 1.43 -22.74
C VAL A 33 -21.60 1.48 -21.49
N GLY A 34 -21.88 0.34 -20.89
CA GLY A 34 -22.64 0.26 -19.64
C GLY A 34 -22.01 1.07 -18.52
N SER A 35 -22.84 1.70 -17.69
CA SER A 35 -22.41 2.47 -16.51
C SER A 35 -22.27 1.60 -15.27
N TYR A 36 -21.60 2.13 -14.23
CA TYR A 36 -21.50 1.53 -12.90
C TYR A 36 -20.92 0.10 -12.90
N GLY A 37 -19.93 -0.15 -13.77
CA GLY A 37 -19.26 -1.44 -13.87
C GLY A 37 -19.94 -2.46 -14.79
N ALA A 38 -20.99 -2.06 -15.55
CA ALA A 38 -21.61 -2.91 -16.55
C ALA A 38 -20.87 -2.90 -17.90
N ASP A 39 -19.69 -2.33 -17.97
CA ASP A 39 -18.79 -2.34 -19.13
C ASP A 39 -17.86 -3.58 -19.12
N ASN A 40 -17.39 -3.97 -20.29
CA ASN A 40 -16.57 -5.17 -20.47
C ASN A 40 -15.21 -5.07 -19.76
N LEU A 41 -14.61 -3.89 -19.68
CA LEU A 41 -13.32 -3.70 -18.98
C LEU A 41 -13.49 -4.04 -17.49
N THR A 42 -14.52 -3.51 -16.85
CA THR A 42 -14.78 -3.79 -15.43
C THR A 42 -15.11 -5.27 -15.21
N GLN A 43 -15.95 -5.87 -16.05
CA GLN A 43 -16.34 -7.26 -15.89
C GLN A 43 -15.20 -8.26 -16.11
N SER A 44 -14.23 -7.93 -16.96
CA SER A 44 -13.08 -8.80 -17.21
C SER A 44 -11.99 -8.76 -16.13
N LEU A 45 -12.06 -7.81 -15.16
CA LEU A 45 -11.06 -7.68 -14.11
C LEU A 45 -10.97 -8.92 -13.22
N ASN A 46 -12.09 -9.58 -12.90
CA ASN A 46 -12.05 -10.82 -12.10
C ASN A 46 -11.15 -11.87 -12.75
N LYS A 47 -11.28 -12.06 -14.08
CA LYS A 47 -10.41 -12.99 -14.79
C LYS A 47 -8.97 -12.52 -14.75
N ARG A 48 -8.71 -11.22 -15.05
CA ARG A 48 -7.35 -10.69 -15.13
C ARG A 48 -6.60 -10.80 -13.80
N PHE A 49 -7.24 -10.42 -12.69
CA PHE A 49 -6.68 -10.58 -11.36
C PHE A 49 -6.57 -12.04 -10.95
N GLY A 50 -7.55 -12.88 -11.33
CA GLY A 50 -7.50 -14.32 -11.09
C GLY A 50 -6.31 -15.00 -11.75
N ASP A 51 -5.97 -14.60 -12.98
CA ASP A 51 -4.78 -15.09 -13.69
C ASP A 51 -3.48 -14.70 -12.95
N ILE A 52 -3.40 -13.47 -12.38
CA ILE A 52 -2.22 -12.97 -11.65
C ILE A 52 -2.08 -13.60 -10.26
N PHE A 53 -3.19 -13.74 -9.55
CA PHE A 53 -3.19 -14.32 -8.21
C PHE A 53 -3.40 -15.83 -8.19
N GLU A 54 -3.51 -16.50 -9.34
CA GLU A 54 -3.62 -17.95 -9.46
C GLU A 54 -4.83 -18.54 -8.70
N THR A 55 -5.90 -17.77 -8.55
CA THR A 55 -7.10 -18.19 -7.83
C THR A 55 -8.34 -17.42 -8.25
N GLU A 56 -9.51 -17.91 -7.87
CA GLU A 56 -10.77 -17.20 -8.08
C GLU A 56 -10.89 -15.98 -7.17
N VAL A 57 -11.18 -14.81 -7.76
CA VAL A 57 -11.29 -13.53 -7.06
C VAL A 57 -12.56 -12.78 -7.43
N ALA A 58 -12.97 -11.86 -6.54
CA ALA A 58 -13.92 -10.81 -6.86
C ALA A 58 -13.25 -9.45 -6.72
N VAL A 59 -13.23 -8.66 -7.79
CA VAL A 59 -12.47 -7.41 -7.91
C VAL A 59 -13.41 -6.22 -8.04
N PHE A 60 -13.15 -5.19 -7.26
CA PHE A 60 -13.92 -3.95 -7.24
C PHE A 60 -12.99 -2.74 -7.39
N PRO A 61 -12.96 -2.10 -8.55
CA PRO A 61 -12.18 -0.88 -8.75
C PRO A 61 -12.65 0.26 -7.84
N ILE A 62 -11.71 0.94 -7.22
CA ILE A 62 -11.91 2.07 -6.31
C ILE A 62 -10.93 3.19 -6.72
N ALA A 63 -11.27 4.44 -6.47
CA ALA A 63 -10.45 5.56 -6.93
C ALA A 63 -9.27 5.92 -6.02
N THR A 64 -9.33 5.58 -4.73
CA THR A 64 -8.30 5.96 -3.75
C THR A 64 -8.01 4.82 -2.78
N GLY A 65 -6.76 4.74 -2.28
CA GLY A 65 -6.34 3.76 -1.27
C GLY A 65 -7.16 3.85 0.02
N THR A 66 -7.37 5.07 0.53
CA THR A 66 -8.20 5.31 1.73
C THR A 66 -9.62 4.74 1.57
N ALA A 67 -10.24 4.94 0.41
CA ALA A 67 -11.57 4.37 0.16
C ALA A 67 -11.51 2.83 0.03
N ALA A 68 -10.47 2.29 -0.61
CA ALA A 68 -10.29 0.84 -0.72
C ALA A 68 -10.15 0.19 0.66
N ASN A 69 -9.25 0.69 1.52
CA ASN A 69 -9.05 0.21 2.89
C ASN A 69 -10.34 0.32 3.72
N SER A 70 -10.94 1.51 3.76
CA SER A 70 -12.11 1.79 4.58
C SER A 70 -13.32 0.93 4.20
N ILE A 71 -13.59 0.78 2.88
CA ILE A 71 -14.73 0.00 2.40
C ILE A 71 -14.46 -1.51 2.57
N ALA A 72 -13.22 -1.97 2.32
CA ALA A 72 -12.83 -3.35 2.54
C ALA A 72 -13.03 -3.73 4.01
N LEU A 73 -12.47 -2.97 4.94
CA LEU A 73 -12.60 -3.20 6.39
C LEU A 73 -14.06 -3.16 6.85
N SER A 74 -14.88 -2.26 6.27
CA SER A 74 -16.32 -2.20 6.59
C SER A 74 -17.09 -3.48 6.27
N ALA A 75 -16.57 -4.33 5.37
CA ALA A 75 -17.19 -5.61 5.07
C ALA A 75 -16.77 -6.73 6.05
N LEU A 76 -15.66 -6.54 6.76
CA LEU A 76 -15.06 -7.54 7.64
C LEU A 76 -15.49 -7.42 9.09
N VAL A 77 -15.95 -6.24 9.50
CA VAL A 77 -16.28 -5.97 10.92
C VAL A 77 -17.69 -5.43 11.09
N SER A 78 -18.29 -5.73 12.24
CA SER A 78 -19.55 -5.15 12.69
C SER A 78 -19.33 -3.79 13.37
N PRO A 79 -20.37 -2.94 13.54
CA PRO A 79 -20.23 -1.63 14.20
C PRO A 79 -19.69 -1.67 15.64
N TYR A 80 -19.83 -2.81 16.33
CA TYR A 80 -19.31 -3.05 17.67
C TYR A 80 -18.03 -3.89 17.68
N GLY A 81 -17.46 -4.11 16.50
CA GLY A 81 -16.23 -4.85 16.32
C GLY A 81 -14.98 -3.96 16.37
N ALA A 82 -13.84 -4.60 16.11
CA ALA A 82 -12.55 -3.91 15.99
C ALA A 82 -11.67 -4.56 14.92
N VAL A 83 -10.74 -3.77 14.39
CA VAL A 83 -9.64 -4.19 13.53
C VAL A 83 -8.34 -4.09 14.31
N LEU A 84 -7.58 -5.16 14.35
CA LEU A 84 -6.22 -5.17 14.89
C LEU A 84 -5.26 -4.71 13.81
N CYS A 85 -4.36 -3.75 14.12
CA CYS A 85 -3.34 -3.27 13.19
C CYS A 85 -2.10 -2.78 13.94
N ASP A 86 -1.04 -2.48 13.20
CA ASP A 86 0.11 -1.76 13.75
C ASP A 86 -0.25 -0.31 14.09
N GLN A 87 0.42 0.26 15.10
CA GLN A 87 0.20 1.65 15.50
C GLN A 87 0.55 2.65 14.39
N SER A 88 1.53 2.34 13.55
CA SER A 88 1.94 3.19 12.41
C SER A 88 1.14 2.93 11.13
N ALA A 89 0.24 1.94 11.12
CA ALA A 89 -0.54 1.60 9.93
C ALA A 89 -1.29 2.81 9.37
N HIS A 90 -1.25 2.98 8.05
CA HIS A 90 -1.87 4.11 7.34
C HIS A 90 -3.34 4.31 7.70
N ILE A 91 -4.08 3.24 7.89
CA ILE A 91 -5.48 3.27 8.33
C ILE A 91 -5.68 3.94 9.70
N ASN A 92 -4.64 3.96 10.54
CA ASN A 92 -4.66 4.61 11.85
C ASN A 92 -4.17 6.05 11.81
N THR A 93 -3.16 6.35 11.00
CA THR A 93 -2.41 7.61 11.06
C THR A 93 -2.81 8.62 9.99
N ASP A 94 -3.14 8.18 8.76
CA ASP A 94 -3.16 9.05 7.59
C ASP A 94 -4.47 9.00 6.78
N GLU A 95 -5.54 8.39 7.31
CA GLU A 95 -6.83 8.28 6.61
C GLU A 95 -7.96 9.12 7.25
N GLY A 96 -7.62 10.01 8.18
CA GLY A 96 -8.54 11.00 8.75
C GLY A 96 -9.78 10.39 9.43
N GLY A 97 -9.67 9.16 9.98
CA GLY A 97 -10.79 8.44 10.61
C GLY A 97 -11.79 7.85 9.60
N ALA A 98 -11.44 7.76 8.31
CA ALA A 98 -12.30 7.17 7.30
C ALA A 98 -12.59 5.69 7.57
N PRO A 99 -11.63 4.85 8.01
CA PRO A 99 -11.92 3.46 8.36
C PRO A 99 -13.03 3.34 9.41
N GLU A 100 -12.91 4.05 10.53
CA GLU A 100 -13.90 4.01 11.63
C GLU A 100 -15.25 4.56 11.17
N PHE A 101 -15.25 5.60 10.33
CA PHE A 101 -16.49 6.16 9.77
C PHE A 101 -17.24 5.12 8.91
N TYR A 102 -16.55 4.48 7.96
CA TYR A 102 -17.16 3.49 7.09
C TYR A 102 -17.49 2.16 7.78
N MET A 103 -16.76 1.82 8.84
CA MET A 103 -17.05 0.69 9.72
C MET A 103 -18.17 1.00 10.73
N HIS A 104 -18.82 2.17 10.62
CA HIS A 104 -19.94 2.59 11.48
C HIS A 104 -19.58 2.71 12.97
N GLY A 105 -18.37 3.11 13.28
CA GLY A 105 -17.87 3.32 14.64
C GLY A 105 -17.11 2.13 15.23
N ALA A 106 -16.82 1.07 14.47
CA ALA A 106 -15.89 0.05 14.91
C ALA A 106 -14.49 0.65 15.13
N LYS A 107 -13.76 0.10 16.09
CA LYS A 107 -12.47 0.65 16.54
C LYS A 107 -11.28 0.05 15.77
N LEU A 108 -10.20 0.82 15.70
CA LEU A 108 -8.86 0.27 15.50
C LEU A 108 -8.26 -0.07 16.87
N VAL A 109 -7.72 -1.29 17.00
CA VAL A 109 -6.91 -1.74 18.14
C VAL A 109 -5.47 -1.79 17.65
N CYS A 110 -4.71 -0.77 18.03
CA CYS A 110 -3.36 -0.55 17.54
C CYS A 110 -2.34 -1.20 18.46
N ILE A 111 -1.43 -2.01 17.91
CA ILE A 111 -0.31 -2.59 18.65
C ILE A 111 0.95 -1.79 18.31
N PRO A 112 1.69 -1.28 19.30
CA PRO A 112 3.01 -0.71 19.06
C PRO A 112 3.99 -1.78 18.56
N SER A 113 4.76 -1.45 17.54
CA SER A 113 5.86 -2.27 17.05
C SER A 113 7.11 -1.42 16.84
N ALA A 114 8.26 -2.07 16.71
CA ALA A 114 9.53 -1.36 16.55
C ALA A 114 9.69 -0.77 15.14
N GLU A 115 9.16 -1.42 14.11
CA GLU A 115 9.41 -1.10 12.70
C GLU A 115 8.15 -1.20 11.86
N GLY A 116 6.98 -0.94 12.44
CA GLY A 116 5.71 -1.07 11.76
C GLY A 116 5.33 -2.50 11.39
N LYS A 117 5.97 -3.50 11.99
CA LYS A 117 5.70 -4.92 11.78
C LYS A 117 5.17 -5.55 13.06
N LEU A 118 3.96 -6.10 12.99
CA LEU A 118 3.39 -6.87 14.10
C LEU A 118 4.24 -8.12 14.37
N ASP A 119 4.48 -8.39 15.65
CA ASP A 119 5.18 -9.59 16.08
C ASP A 119 4.19 -10.73 16.34
N PRO A 120 4.31 -11.87 15.64
CA PRO A 120 3.48 -13.03 15.89
C PRO A 120 3.52 -13.53 17.35
N ALA A 121 4.60 -13.28 18.07
CA ALA A 121 4.73 -13.70 19.47
C ALA A 121 3.85 -12.88 20.42
N THR A 122 3.59 -11.62 20.13
CA THR A 122 2.80 -10.71 20.98
C THR A 122 1.30 -10.78 20.69
N MET A 123 0.92 -11.05 19.46
CA MET A 123 -0.46 -11.04 19.00
C MET A 123 -1.42 -11.96 19.82
N PRO A 124 -1.06 -13.21 20.19
CA PRO A 124 -1.95 -14.07 20.96
C PRO A 124 -2.32 -13.51 22.35
N ALA A 125 -1.42 -12.76 22.98
CA ALA A 125 -1.71 -12.14 24.27
C ALA A 125 -2.74 -11.01 24.14
N VAL A 126 -2.62 -10.20 23.09
CA VAL A 126 -3.58 -9.12 22.80
C VAL A 126 -4.97 -9.69 22.53
N LEU A 127 -5.08 -10.76 21.76
CA LEU A 127 -6.35 -11.42 21.42
C LEU A 127 -7.00 -12.01 22.67
N ARG A 128 -6.25 -12.76 23.50
CA ARG A 128 -6.78 -13.31 24.77
C ARG A 128 -7.26 -12.22 25.71
N ASN A 129 -6.48 -11.15 25.91
CA ASN A 129 -6.89 -10.03 26.77
C ASN A 129 -8.18 -9.36 26.27
N ASN A 130 -8.36 -9.27 24.97
CA ASN A 130 -9.60 -8.75 24.37
C ASN A 130 -10.78 -9.68 24.64
N GLU A 131 -10.61 -10.99 24.45
CA GLU A 131 -11.62 -12.01 24.73
C GLU A 131 -12.02 -12.03 26.23
N GLU A 132 -11.04 -11.98 27.14
CA GLU A 132 -11.26 -11.95 28.59
C GLU A 132 -11.99 -10.69 29.06
N SER A 133 -11.85 -9.58 28.35
CA SER A 133 -12.59 -8.33 28.63
C SER A 133 -14.09 -8.45 28.33
N GLY A 134 -14.52 -9.45 27.57
CA GLY A 134 -15.90 -9.76 27.26
C GLY A 134 -16.66 -8.56 26.70
N ILE A 135 -17.85 -8.26 27.27
CA ILE A 135 -18.71 -7.17 26.78
C ILE A 135 -18.15 -5.75 27.02
N LEU A 136 -17.06 -5.62 27.75
CA LEU A 136 -16.45 -4.32 28.05
C LEU A 136 -15.52 -3.83 26.94
N SER A 137 -15.15 -4.70 26.00
CA SER A 137 -14.28 -4.38 24.85
C SER A 137 -14.98 -4.71 23.53
N PRO A 138 -14.69 -3.96 22.44
CA PRO A 138 -15.15 -4.36 21.12
C PRO A 138 -14.47 -5.67 20.70
N VAL A 139 -15.23 -6.53 20.03
CA VAL A 139 -14.72 -7.82 19.54
C VAL A 139 -13.77 -7.60 18.38
N ILE A 140 -12.53 -8.04 18.48
CA ILE A 140 -11.60 -8.02 17.32
C ILE A 140 -12.10 -9.03 16.30
N GLN A 141 -12.36 -8.59 15.07
CA GLN A 141 -12.95 -9.39 13.99
C GLN A 141 -12.07 -9.43 12.73
N ALA A 142 -11.11 -8.53 12.62
CA ALA A 142 -10.17 -8.51 11.51
C ALA A 142 -8.77 -8.14 11.97
N LEU A 143 -7.77 -8.65 11.24
CA LEU A 143 -6.39 -8.21 11.24
C LEU A 143 -6.13 -7.42 9.96
N SER A 144 -5.50 -6.23 10.06
CA SER A 144 -5.02 -5.46 8.92
C SER A 144 -3.49 -5.36 8.95
N LEU A 145 -2.85 -5.77 7.85
CA LEU A 145 -1.41 -5.71 7.64
C LEU A 145 -1.13 -4.76 6.47
N THR A 146 0.05 -4.14 6.42
CA THR A 146 0.50 -3.28 5.30
C THR A 146 1.75 -3.88 4.63
N GLN A 147 1.75 -3.97 3.29
CA GLN A 147 2.82 -4.60 2.52
C GLN A 147 3.13 -3.80 1.22
N ALA A 148 4.30 -3.15 1.08
CA ALA A 148 5.29 -2.82 2.12
C ALA A 148 4.70 -1.82 3.13
N ASN A 149 5.18 -1.85 4.38
CA ASN A 149 4.66 -1.03 5.45
C ASN A 149 5.16 0.43 5.37
N GLU A 150 4.73 1.27 6.31
CA GLU A 150 4.96 2.72 6.37
C GLU A 150 6.43 3.09 6.62
N TRP A 151 7.26 2.12 7.02
CA TRP A 151 8.72 2.23 7.19
C TRP A 151 9.50 1.65 6.00
N GLY A 152 8.80 1.32 4.91
CA GLY A 152 9.40 0.73 3.72
C GLY A 152 9.88 -0.70 3.89
N LEU A 153 9.49 -1.36 4.98
CA LEU A 153 9.86 -2.74 5.30
C LEU A 153 8.81 -3.73 4.77
N VAL A 154 9.26 -4.95 4.56
CA VAL A 154 8.46 -6.02 3.94
C VAL A 154 8.34 -7.19 4.91
N TYR A 155 7.11 -7.66 5.17
CA TYR A 155 6.90 -8.93 5.84
C TYR A 155 7.41 -10.07 4.97
N SER A 156 8.18 -10.99 5.52
CA SER A 156 8.52 -12.24 4.84
C SER A 156 7.28 -13.13 4.68
N LEU A 157 7.36 -14.14 3.82
CA LEU A 157 6.26 -15.10 3.63
C LEU A 157 5.96 -15.86 4.92
N GLU A 158 6.99 -16.16 5.72
CA GLU A 158 6.88 -16.84 7.01
C GLU A 158 6.21 -15.94 8.05
N GLU A 159 6.57 -14.66 8.13
CA GLU A 159 5.94 -13.69 9.03
C GLU A 159 4.46 -13.51 8.69
N LEU A 160 4.12 -13.32 7.41
CA LEU A 160 2.74 -13.23 6.96
C LEU A 160 1.96 -14.50 7.34
N ALA A 161 2.47 -15.67 7.00
CA ALA A 161 1.81 -16.94 7.29
C ALA A 161 1.62 -17.18 8.79
N ALA A 162 2.55 -16.74 9.62
CA ALA A 162 2.42 -16.83 11.08
C ALA A 162 1.30 -15.94 11.61
N LEU A 163 1.27 -14.66 11.21
CA LEU A 163 0.25 -13.69 11.63
C LEU A 163 -1.15 -14.08 11.16
N THR A 164 -1.29 -14.47 9.90
CA THR A 164 -2.57 -14.85 9.31
C THR A 164 -3.13 -16.14 9.92
N ARG A 165 -2.27 -17.12 10.22
CA ARG A 165 -2.67 -18.34 10.92
C ARG A 165 -3.22 -18.00 12.31
N ILE A 166 -2.52 -17.17 13.09
CA ILE A 166 -3.00 -16.75 14.42
C ILE A 166 -4.36 -16.04 14.29
N ALA A 167 -4.50 -15.13 13.31
CA ALA A 167 -5.77 -14.45 13.06
C ALA A 167 -6.89 -15.46 12.74
N HIS A 168 -6.65 -16.40 11.85
CA HIS A 168 -7.64 -17.40 11.45
C HIS A 168 -8.01 -18.37 12.58
N ASP A 169 -7.05 -18.76 13.43
CA ASP A 169 -7.28 -19.61 14.59
C ASP A 169 -8.21 -18.94 15.61
N HIS A 170 -8.21 -17.59 15.66
CA HIS A 170 -9.14 -16.77 16.46
C HIS A 170 -10.38 -16.31 15.68
N GLY A 171 -10.61 -16.82 14.48
CA GLY A 171 -11.79 -16.50 13.66
C GLY A 171 -11.77 -15.13 12.99
N LEU A 172 -10.64 -14.41 12.99
CA LEU A 172 -10.49 -13.12 12.33
C LEU A 172 -10.38 -13.28 10.82
N SER A 173 -10.86 -12.28 10.08
CA SER A 173 -10.52 -12.10 8.67
C SER A 173 -9.24 -11.30 8.52
N VAL A 174 -8.47 -11.53 7.44
CA VAL A 174 -7.22 -10.83 7.19
C VAL A 174 -7.34 -9.89 6.00
N HIS A 175 -7.13 -8.61 6.26
CA HIS A 175 -6.98 -7.55 5.27
C HIS A 175 -5.49 -7.23 5.05
N LEU A 176 -5.09 -7.03 3.79
CA LEU A 176 -3.77 -6.54 3.41
C LEU A 176 -3.90 -5.20 2.69
N ASP A 177 -3.35 -4.14 3.27
CA ASP A 177 -3.09 -2.91 2.54
C ASP A 177 -1.89 -3.13 1.62
N GLY A 178 -2.16 -3.20 0.34
CA GLY A 178 -1.19 -3.43 -0.73
C GLY A 178 -0.86 -2.18 -1.54
N ALA A 179 -0.88 -0.99 -0.90
CA ALA A 179 -0.55 0.27 -1.58
C ALA A 179 0.80 0.23 -2.31
N ARG A 180 1.74 -0.59 -1.82
CA ARG A 180 3.04 -0.85 -2.44
C ARG A 180 3.32 -2.36 -2.61
N LEU A 181 2.28 -3.15 -2.88
CA LEU A 181 2.41 -4.60 -3.07
C LEU A 181 3.45 -4.96 -4.14
N GLY A 182 3.47 -4.22 -5.25
CA GLY A 182 4.47 -4.44 -6.31
C GLY A 182 5.90 -4.32 -5.83
N ASN A 183 6.19 -3.36 -4.96
CA ASN A 183 7.52 -3.16 -4.37
C ASN A 183 7.91 -4.33 -3.45
N ALA A 184 6.96 -4.84 -2.67
CA ALA A 184 7.17 -6.00 -1.81
C ALA A 184 7.41 -7.28 -2.62
N VAL A 185 6.60 -7.52 -3.66
CA VAL A 185 6.77 -8.67 -4.58
C VAL A 185 8.14 -8.62 -5.26
N ALA A 186 8.54 -7.44 -5.76
CA ALA A 186 9.85 -7.25 -6.40
C ALA A 186 11.02 -7.46 -5.41
N HIS A 187 10.86 -7.10 -4.13
CA HIS A 187 11.86 -7.33 -3.09
C HIS A 187 11.98 -8.81 -2.72
N LEU A 188 10.85 -9.49 -2.53
CA LEU A 188 10.82 -10.91 -2.12
C LEU A 188 11.16 -11.86 -3.26
N GLY A 189 11.02 -11.44 -4.53
CA GLY A 189 11.25 -12.29 -5.68
C GLY A 189 10.26 -13.46 -5.78
N CYS A 190 9.02 -13.27 -5.29
CA CYS A 190 7.97 -14.28 -5.24
C CYS A 190 6.79 -13.94 -6.16
N SER A 191 5.81 -14.84 -6.29
CA SER A 191 4.58 -14.51 -7.01
C SER A 191 3.65 -13.60 -6.18
N PRO A 192 2.79 -12.79 -6.82
CA PRO A 192 1.76 -12.04 -6.09
C PRO A 192 0.83 -12.93 -5.25
N ALA A 193 0.61 -14.16 -5.68
CA ALA A 193 -0.18 -15.16 -4.94
C ALA A 193 0.48 -15.57 -3.62
N ASP A 194 1.82 -15.71 -3.61
CA ASP A 194 2.58 -16.16 -2.43
C ASP A 194 2.50 -15.16 -1.27
N VAL A 195 2.53 -13.85 -1.58
CA VAL A 195 2.48 -12.74 -0.60
C VAL A 195 1.04 -12.34 -0.23
N THR A 196 0.04 -13.00 -0.78
CA THR A 196 -1.37 -12.71 -0.54
C THR A 196 -2.14 -13.94 -0.04
N TRP A 197 -3.01 -14.51 -0.83
CA TRP A 197 -3.93 -15.55 -0.37
C TRP A 197 -3.21 -16.85 0.06
N LYS A 198 -2.10 -17.22 -0.57
CA LYS A 198 -1.31 -18.39 -0.14
C LYS A 198 -0.68 -18.17 1.26
N ALA A 199 -0.38 -16.90 1.60
CA ALA A 199 0.01 -16.53 2.96
C ALA A 199 -1.18 -16.31 3.90
N GLY A 200 -2.42 -16.51 3.47
CA GLY A 200 -3.62 -16.43 4.31
C GLY A 200 -4.37 -15.09 4.26
N VAL A 201 -4.10 -14.21 3.31
CA VAL A 201 -4.86 -12.96 3.12
C VAL A 201 -6.24 -13.28 2.56
N ASP A 202 -7.29 -12.70 3.17
CA ASP A 202 -8.68 -12.84 2.73
C ASP A 202 -9.09 -11.71 1.75
N VAL A 203 -8.66 -10.48 2.03
CA VAL A 203 -9.01 -9.30 1.24
C VAL A 203 -7.78 -8.41 1.06
N LEU A 204 -7.55 -7.94 -0.15
CA LEU A 204 -6.45 -7.05 -0.52
C LEU A 204 -6.98 -5.70 -0.99
N SER A 205 -6.43 -4.61 -0.49
CA SER A 205 -6.46 -3.30 -1.15
C SER A 205 -5.28 -3.22 -2.11
N PHE A 206 -5.51 -3.49 -3.39
CA PHE A 206 -4.45 -3.45 -4.41
C PHE A 206 -4.14 -2.03 -4.83
N GLY A 207 -2.88 -1.62 -4.69
CA GLY A 207 -2.40 -0.28 -5.02
C GLY A 207 -2.00 -0.12 -6.48
N GLY A 208 -2.74 0.71 -7.22
CA GLY A 208 -2.41 1.05 -8.61
C GLY A 208 -1.84 2.46 -8.78
N THR A 209 -2.29 3.43 -7.97
CA THR A 209 -1.91 4.84 -8.11
C THR A 209 -0.40 5.05 -7.96
N LYS A 210 0.20 4.51 -6.90
CA LYS A 210 1.65 4.60 -6.66
C LYS A 210 2.48 3.82 -7.69
N ALA A 211 1.86 2.83 -8.37
CA ALA A 211 2.48 2.05 -9.44
C ALA A 211 2.40 2.72 -10.83
N GLY A 212 1.79 3.91 -10.93
CA GLY A 212 1.71 4.67 -12.18
C GLY A 212 0.32 4.97 -12.71
N ALA A 213 -0.76 4.57 -12.00
CA ALA A 213 -2.10 4.99 -12.36
C ALA A 213 -2.37 6.46 -12.00
N MET A 214 -3.42 7.04 -12.58
CA MET A 214 -3.91 8.36 -12.22
C MET A 214 -4.67 8.33 -10.87
N ALA A 215 -5.61 7.40 -10.75
CA ALA A 215 -6.43 7.18 -9.57
C ALA A 215 -7.17 5.84 -9.76
N ALA A 216 -6.53 4.72 -9.50
CA ALA A 216 -7.13 3.40 -9.60
C ALA A 216 -6.48 2.43 -8.63
N GLU A 217 -7.28 1.97 -7.70
CA GLU A 217 -7.02 0.90 -6.76
C GLU A 217 -8.04 -0.21 -6.99
N ALA A 218 -7.88 -1.36 -6.34
CA ALA A 218 -8.91 -2.39 -6.34
C ALA A 218 -9.03 -3.05 -4.98
N VAL A 219 -10.27 -3.26 -4.51
CA VAL A 219 -10.52 -4.23 -3.44
C VAL A 219 -10.67 -5.60 -4.08
N VAL A 220 -9.80 -6.53 -3.69
CA VAL A 220 -9.75 -7.90 -4.21
C VAL A 220 -10.09 -8.87 -3.10
N PHE A 221 -11.20 -9.59 -3.23
CA PHE A 221 -11.56 -10.71 -2.34
C PHE A 221 -11.00 -12.00 -2.93
N PHE A 222 -10.18 -12.71 -2.19
CA PHE A 222 -9.78 -14.08 -2.52
C PHE A 222 -10.92 -15.02 -2.09
N LEU A 223 -11.59 -15.67 -3.05
CA LEU A 223 -12.87 -16.34 -2.82
C LEU A 223 -12.69 -17.67 -2.07
N ASN A 224 -13.05 -17.64 -0.79
CA ASN A 224 -13.06 -18.77 0.12
C ASN A 224 -14.38 -18.82 0.94
N GLY A 225 -14.46 -19.69 1.94
CA GLY A 225 -15.67 -19.82 2.77
C GLY A 225 -16.00 -18.58 3.60
N ARG A 226 -14.97 -17.73 3.95
CA ARG A 226 -15.17 -16.51 4.71
C ARG A 226 -15.60 -15.34 3.82
N THR A 227 -15.05 -15.23 2.62
CA THR A 227 -15.20 -14.04 1.77
C THR A 227 -16.36 -14.10 0.80
N ARG A 228 -16.75 -15.29 0.28
CA ARG A 228 -17.90 -15.44 -0.64
C ARG A 228 -19.20 -14.80 -0.15
N PRO A 229 -19.57 -14.90 1.13
CA PRO A 229 -20.78 -14.24 1.65
C PRO A 229 -20.69 -12.71 1.61
N LEU A 230 -19.50 -12.14 1.76
CA LEU A 230 -19.26 -10.69 1.83
C LEU A 230 -19.40 -10.00 0.48
N VAL A 231 -18.97 -10.68 -0.60
CA VAL A 231 -18.97 -10.15 -1.97
C VAL A 231 -20.37 -9.74 -2.43
N LYS A 232 -21.41 -10.50 -2.06
CA LYS A 232 -22.79 -10.25 -2.51
C LYS A 232 -23.29 -8.84 -2.19
N GLU A 233 -22.93 -8.30 -1.03
CA GLU A 233 -23.39 -6.98 -0.58
C GLU A 233 -22.33 -5.88 -0.78
N PHE A 234 -21.15 -6.21 -1.27
CA PHE A 234 -20.03 -5.27 -1.32
C PHE A 234 -20.27 -4.10 -2.27
N LEU A 235 -20.88 -4.31 -3.42
CA LEU A 235 -21.28 -3.22 -4.34
C LEU A 235 -22.23 -2.20 -3.70
N ARG A 236 -23.07 -2.63 -2.74
CA ARG A 236 -23.94 -1.71 -2.00
C ARG A 236 -23.14 -0.81 -1.07
N ARG A 237 -22.06 -1.34 -0.47
CA ARG A 237 -21.12 -0.56 0.36
C ARG A 237 -20.38 0.47 -0.50
N ILE A 238 -19.86 0.09 -1.67
CA ILE A 238 -19.23 0.98 -2.63
C ILE A 238 -20.21 2.07 -3.09
N LYS A 239 -21.46 1.72 -3.42
CA LYS A 239 -22.48 2.71 -3.82
C LYS A 239 -22.80 3.68 -2.69
N ARG A 240 -22.99 3.17 -1.47
CA ARG A 240 -23.30 3.98 -0.28
C ARG A 240 -22.16 4.94 0.07
N SER A 241 -20.90 4.53 -0.15
CA SER A 241 -19.70 5.35 0.12
C SER A 241 -19.46 6.45 -0.93
N GLY A 242 -20.22 6.46 -2.02
CA GLY A 242 -20.02 7.40 -3.14
C GLY A 242 -18.92 6.98 -4.13
N ASN A 243 -18.29 5.83 -3.93
CA ASN A 243 -17.14 5.37 -4.74
C ASN A 243 -17.54 4.52 -5.97
N LEU A 244 -18.81 4.24 -6.19
CA LEU A 244 -19.28 3.60 -7.41
C LEU A 244 -19.47 4.64 -8.53
N TRP A 245 -18.47 4.84 -9.35
CA TRP A 245 -18.47 5.84 -10.42
C TRP A 245 -19.37 5.41 -11.58
N SER A 246 -20.07 6.37 -12.19
CA SER A 246 -20.89 6.09 -13.38
C SER A 246 -20.03 5.65 -14.57
N LYS A 247 -18.88 6.28 -14.79
CA LYS A 247 -17.91 5.95 -15.84
C LYS A 247 -16.80 5.04 -15.28
N HIS A 248 -17.20 3.89 -14.72
CA HIS A 248 -16.29 2.97 -14.02
C HIS A 248 -15.20 2.39 -14.92
N ARG A 249 -15.46 2.29 -16.25
CA ARG A 249 -14.51 1.83 -17.25
C ARG A 249 -13.15 2.52 -17.18
N PHE A 250 -13.09 3.80 -16.75
CA PHE A 250 -11.80 4.51 -16.67
C PHE A 250 -10.92 4.05 -15.50
N LEU A 251 -11.51 3.62 -14.40
CA LEU A 251 -10.74 2.95 -13.32
C LEU A 251 -10.23 1.60 -13.82
N SER A 252 -11.11 0.83 -14.45
CA SER A 252 -10.79 -0.51 -14.94
C SER A 252 -9.73 -0.51 -16.05
N ALA A 253 -9.77 0.47 -16.96
CA ALA A 253 -8.76 0.62 -18.02
C ALA A 253 -7.36 0.83 -17.45
N GLN A 254 -7.23 1.63 -16.39
CA GLN A 254 -5.96 1.86 -15.72
C GLN A 254 -5.41 0.59 -15.08
N LEU A 255 -6.27 -0.18 -14.39
CA LEU A 255 -5.89 -1.44 -13.79
C LEU A 255 -5.45 -2.45 -14.86
N HIS A 256 -6.20 -2.57 -15.97
CA HIS A 256 -5.78 -3.44 -17.07
C HIS A 256 -4.42 -3.07 -17.62
N ALA A 257 -4.14 -1.78 -17.83
CA ALA A 257 -2.85 -1.31 -18.33
C ALA A 257 -1.69 -1.65 -17.40
N LEU A 258 -1.89 -1.46 -16.09
CA LEU A 258 -0.87 -1.80 -15.10
C LEU A 258 -0.58 -3.31 -15.06
N LEU A 259 -1.63 -4.13 -15.21
CA LEU A 259 -1.50 -5.58 -15.14
C LEU A 259 -1.03 -6.19 -16.47
N GLU A 260 -1.18 -5.49 -17.60
CA GLU A 260 -0.70 -5.95 -18.90
C GLU A 260 0.82 -5.97 -18.91
N ASN A 261 1.40 -7.09 -19.36
CA ASN A 261 2.86 -7.29 -19.41
C ASN A 261 3.57 -6.94 -18.07
N ASP A 262 2.88 -7.08 -16.95
CA ASP A 262 3.43 -6.82 -15.60
C ASP A 262 3.98 -5.40 -15.41
N VAL A 263 3.41 -4.39 -16.05
CA VAL A 263 3.86 -2.99 -15.96
C VAL A 263 3.99 -2.53 -14.50
N TRP A 264 3.03 -2.86 -13.63
CA TRP A 264 3.07 -2.53 -12.20
C TRP A 264 4.28 -3.13 -11.47
N LEU A 265 4.69 -4.36 -11.82
CA LEU A 265 5.88 -5.00 -11.24
C LEU A 265 7.16 -4.41 -11.81
N GLN A 266 7.20 -4.12 -13.11
CA GLN A 266 8.34 -3.44 -13.74
C GLN A 266 8.57 -2.06 -13.13
N ASN A 267 7.50 -1.28 -12.95
CA ASN A 267 7.54 0.03 -12.32
C ASN A 267 8.03 -0.06 -10.86
N ALA A 268 7.56 -1.02 -10.11
CA ALA A 268 7.97 -1.26 -8.73
C ALA A 268 9.44 -1.72 -8.63
N ALA A 269 9.86 -2.63 -9.50
CA ALA A 269 11.25 -3.10 -9.55
C ALA A 269 12.22 -1.95 -9.89
N HIS A 270 11.86 -1.11 -10.86
CA HIS A 270 12.64 0.09 -11.20
C HIS A 270 12.72 1.06 -10.01
N ALA A 271 11.60 1.33 -9.34
CA ALA A 271 11.58 2.18 -8.15
C ALA A 271 12.51 1.63 -7.05
N ASN A 272 12.46 0.32 -6.78
CA ASN A 272 13.34 -0.34 -5.81
C ASN A 272 14.82 -0.25 -6.22
N GLN A 273 15.14 -0.35 -7.52
CA GLN A 273 16.51 -0.17 -8.02
C GLN A 273 17.03 1.25 -7.80
N MET A 274 16.19 2.26 -8.03
CA MET A 274 16.55 3.66 -7.77
C MET A 274 16.77 3.92 -6.27
N ALA A 275 15.94 3.33 -5.42
CA ALA A 275 16.14 3.36 -3.97
C ALA A 275 17.46 2.68 -3.55
N GLN A 276 17.80 1.55 -4.16
CA GLN A 276 19.08 0.88 -3.89
C GLN A 276 20.28 1.75 -4.30
N ARG A 277 20.21 2.38 -5.50
CA ARG A 277 21.24 3.34 -5.95
C ARG A 277 21.43 4.47 -4.95
N LEU A 278 20.31 5.01 -4.42
CA LEU A 278 20.33 6.07 -3.42
C LEU A 278 21.01 5.59 -2.13
N VAL A 279 20.66 4.43 -1.61
CA VAL A 279 21.26 3.82 -0.41
C VAL A 279 22.76 3.60 -0.61
N ASP A 280 23.20 3.07 -1.75
CA ASP A 280 24.60 2.82 -2.05
C ASP A 280 25.43 4.13 -2.10
N GLY A 281 24.79 5.22 -2.53
CA GLY A 281 25.38 6.56 -2.47
C GLY A 281 25.46 7.10 -1.04
N LEU A 282 24.35 7.05 -0.30
CA LEU A 282 24.27 7.55 1.08
C LEU A 282 25.24 6.82 2.02
N ARG A 283 25.46 5.52 1.86
CA ARG A 283 26.44 4.75 2.65
C ARG A 283 27.87 5.27 2.55
N ARG A 284 28.20 6.01 1.50
CA ARG A 284 29.51 6.64 1.33
C ARG A 284 29.62 8.02 1.99
N HIS A 285 28.51 8.60 2.39
CA HIS A 285 28.47 9.89 3.05
C HIS A 285 28.69 9.74 4.57
N PRO A 286 29.72 10.33 5.17
CA PRO A 286 30.11 10.06 6.56
C PRO A 286 29.07 10.49 7.61
N ALA A 287 28.19 11.45 7.27
CA ALA A 287 27.18 11.98 8.18
C ALA A 287 25.78 11.33 7.93
N ALA A 288 25.62 10.47 6.92
CA ALA A 288 24.35 9.80 6.68
C ALA A 288 24.21 8.56 7.57
N GLN A 289 23.12 8.50 8.34
CA GLN A 289 22.79 7.34 9.17
C GLN A 289 21.47 6.74 8.67
N MET A 290 21.46 5.47 8.34
CA MET A 290 20.27 4.76 7.88
C MET A 290 19.80 3.82 8.99
N PRO A 291 18.75 4.21 9.76
CA PRO A 291 18.28 3.41 10.88
C PRO A 291 17.54 2.13 10.45
N TYR A 292 17.03 2.11 9.21
CA TYR A 292 16.28 0.98 8.69
C TYR A 292 16.93 0.43 7.42
N GLU A 293 16.83 -0.87 7.22
CA GLU A 293 17.23 -1.51 5.99
C GLU A 293 16.21 -1.19 4.88
N ARG A 294 16.71 -0.90 3.68
CA ARG A 294 15.82 -0.66 2.55
C ARG A 294 15.27 -2.00 2.01
N GLN A 295 13.96 -2.14 1.97
CA GLN A 295 13.27 -3.31 1.39
C GLN A 295 12.25 -2.95 0.31
N SER A 296 11.92 -1.65 0.16
CA SER A 296 11.02 -1.15 -0.88
C SER A 296 11.64 0.06 -1.62
N ASN A 297 10.82 0.95 -2.15
CA ASN A 297 11.22 2.21 -2.78
C ASN A 297 11.35 3.39 -1.80
N GLU A 298 11.21 3.14 -0.51
CA GLU A 298 11.34 4.14 0.55
C GLU A 298 12.70 4.02 1.23
N VAL A 299 13.39 5.15 1.37
CA VAL A 299 14.70 5.25 2.01
C VAL A 299 14.61 6.21 3.18
N PHE A 300 14.88 5.71 4.36
CA PHE A 300 14.92 6.50 5.59
C PHE A 300 16.37 6.80 5.93
N VAL A 301 16.70 8.08 6.08
CA VAL A 301 18.06 8.53 6.38
C VAL A 301 18.03 9.72 7.33
N ILE A 302 18.93 9.72 8.30
CA ILE A 302 19.19 10.85 9.18
C ILE A 302 20.33 11.64 8.57
N LEU A 303 20.09 12.93 8.29
CA LEU A 303 21.08 13.87 7.77
C LEU A 303 21.18 15.09 8.68
N PRO A 304 22.36 15.78 8.70
CA PRO A 304 22.50 17.05 9.38
C PRO A 304 21.50 18.11 8.88
N ASP A 305 20.96 18.91 9.78
CA ASP A 305 19.96 19.93 9.44
C ASP A 305 20.47 20.97 8.43
N LEU A 306 21.79 21.22 8.40
CA LEU A 306 22.39 22.12 7.43
C LEU A 306 22.25 21.54 6.01
N VAL A 307 22.58 20.25 5.81
CA VAL A 307 22.42 19.56 4.52
C VAL A 307 20.97 19.61 4.06
N LEU A 308 20.00 19.40 4.97
CA LEU A 308 18.58 19.47 4.62
C LEU A 308 18.15 20.87 4.18
N LYS A 309 18.65 21.92 4.83
CA LYS A 309 18.38 23.31 4.43
C LYS A 309 18.97 23.63 3.06
N ASP A 310 20.16 23.16 2.78
CA ASP A 310 20.81 23.36 1.48
C ASP A 310 20.06 22.61 0.36
N LEU A 311 19.60 21.38 0.60
CA LEU A 311 18.75 20.63 -0.34
C LEU A 311 17.42 21.37 -0.60
N GLU A 312 16.75 21.86 0.44
CA GLU A 312 15.50 22.64 0.32
C GLU A 312 15.73 23.95 -0.46
N ALA A 313 16.86 24.63 -0.21
CA ALA A 313 17.21 25.88 -0.89
C ALA A 313 17.41 25.69 -2.40
N VAL A 314 17.94 24.55 -2.85
CA VAL A 314 18.08 24.23 -4.26
C VAL A 314 16.86 23.49 -4.86
N GLY A 315 15.77 23.33 -4.08
CA GLY A 315 14.47 22.88 -4.54
C GLY A 315 14.17 21.38 -4.41
N TYR A 316 14.96 20.64 -3.64
CA TYR A 316 14.59 19.27 -3.30
C TYR A 316 13.44 19.23 -2.31
N THR A 317 12.52 18.24 -2.47
CA THR A 317 11.39 18.02 -1.58
C THR A 317 11.39 16.57 -1.06
N PHE A 318 11.16 16.44 0.24
CA PHE A 318 11.11 15.17 0.98
C PHE A 318 10.24 15.35 2.23
N TYR A 319 9.86 14.23 2.88
CA TYR A 319 9.16 14.31 4.17
C TYR A 319 10.12 14.13 5.34
N ARG A 320 9.96 14.98 6.36
CA ARG A 320 10.60 14.81 7.67
C ARG A 320 9.79 13.80 8.47
N TRP A 321 10.49 12.92 9.18
CA TRP A 321 9.90 11.86 9.98
C TRP A 321 10.27 12.01 11.45
N PRO A 322 9.51 11.42 12.40
CA PRO A 322 9.91 11.46 13.82
C PRO A 322 11.32 10.91 14.00
N THR A 323 12.20 11.75 14.50
CA THR A 323 13.62 11.38 14.71
C THR A 323 13.79 10.77 16.09
N PRO A 324 14.56 9.68 16.27
CA PRO A 324 14.91 9.15 17.58
C PRO A 324 15.61 10.21 18.46
N GLU A 325 15.32 10.22 19.79
CA GLU A 325 15.77 11.28 20.72
C GLU A 325 17.29 11.40 20.84
N ASP A 326 18.03 10.28 20.72
CA ASP A 326 19.48 10.23 20.97
C ASP A 326 20.33 10.40 19.69
N VAL A 327 19.76 10.94 18.60
CA VAL A 327 20.46 11.03 17.31
C VAL A 327 20.59 12.49 16.88
N SER A 328 21.79 12.89 16.41
CA SER A 328 22.03 14.22 15.85
C SER A 328 21.61 14.29 14.38
N GLY A 329 20.79 15.28 14.02
CA GLY A 329 20.23 15.49 12.70
C GLY A 329 18.72 15.21 12.66
N THR A 330 18.15 15.20 11.47
CA THR A 330 16.71 14.96 11.26
C THR A 330 16.50 13.71 10.37
N LEU A 331 15.61 12.82 10.81
CA LEU A 331 15.17 11.68 9.98
C LEU A 331 14.27 12.20 8.87
N ILE A 332 14.60 11.85 7.64
CA ILE A 332 13.79 12.11 6.46
C ILE A 332 13.46 10.81 5.73
N ARG A 333 12.33 10.85 5.01
CA ARG A 333 11.97 9.80 4.05
C ARG A 333 12.13 10.32 2.64
N LEU A 334 12.93 9.60 1.84
CA LEU A 334 13.09 9.79 0.41
C LEU A 334 12.39 8.64 -0.32
N VAL A 335 11.54 8.96 -1.28
CA VAL A 335 10.76 7.97 -2.04
C VAL A 335 11.14 8.04 -3.51
N THR A 336 11.54 6.92 -4.07
CA THR A 336 11.74 6.76 -5.51
C THR A 336 10.50 6.14 -6.16
N SER A 337 10.40 6.25 -7.48
CA SER A 337 9.24 5.81 -8.24
C SER A 337 9.65 5.27 -9.61
N TYR A 338 8.68 4.75 -10.37
CA TYR A 338 8.90 4.38 -11.76
C TYR A 338 9.40 5.57 -12.63
N TYR A 339 9.18 6.80 -12.17
CA TYR A 339 9.54 8.02 -12.87
C TYR A 339 10.94 8.55 -12.50
N THR A 340 11.54 8.06 -11.43
CA THR A 340 12.88 8.45 -10.97
C THR A 340 13.96 7.90 -11.92
N ARG A 341 14.88 8.74 -12.36
CA ARG A 341 16.00 8.34 -13.22
C ARG A 341 17.29 8.20 -12.41
N PRO A 342 18.29 7.45 -12.91
CA PRO A 342 19.62 7.41 -12.29
C PRO A 342 20.24 8.79 -12.09
N GLU A 343 20.08 9.70 -13.06
CA GLU A 343 20.63 11.07 -13.03
C GLU A 343 19.98 11.91 -11.91
N ASP A 344 18.70 11.69 -11.62
CA ASP A 344 18.00 12.39 -10.55
C ASP A 344 18.54 11.97 -9.16
N VAL A 345 18.84 10.67 -9.00
CA VAL A 345 19.46 10.12 -7.78
C VAL A 345 20.91 10.61 -7.64
N ASP A 346 21.69 10.57 -8.71
CA ASP A 346 23.10 11.00 -8.69
C ASP A 346 23.22 12.49 -8.37
N ALA A 347 22.32 13.33 -8.91
CA ALA A 347 22.27 14.75 -8.61
C ALA A 347 21.92 15.01 -7.14
N LEU A 348 20.95 14.29 -6.57
CA LEU A 348 20.63 14.38 -5.14
C LEU A 348 21.84 14.01 -4.26
N LEU A 349 22.53 12.91 -4.60
CA LEU A 349 23.72 12.45 -3.87
C LEU A 349 24.86 13.45 -3.94
N ALA A 350 25.05 14.12 -5.10
CA ALA A 350 26.05 15.16 -5.26
C ALA A 350 25.78 16.39 -4.37
N GLU A 351 24.52 16.81 -4.27
CA GLU A 351 24.12 17.92 -3.39
C GLU A 351 24.27 17.57 -1.89
N ILE A 352 23.98 16.30 -1.52
CA ILE A 352 24.18 15.85 -0.12
C ILE A 352 25.68 15.89 0.23
N ALA A 353 26.55 15.66 -0.74
CA ALA A 353 27.99 15.59 -0.52
C ALA A 353 28.70 16.97 -0.60
N ALA A 354 28.00 18.02 -1.03
CA ALA A 354 28.57 19.37 -1.20
C ALA A 354 28.68 20.13 0.13
#